data_d980efdbc511f15f3fabfdd01f1447bf
#
_entry.id   d980efdbc511f15f3fabfdd01f1447bf
#
_cell.length_a   1.000
_cell.length_b   1.000
_cell.length_c   1.000
_cell.angle_alpha   90.00
_cell.angle_beta   90.00
_cell.angle_gamma   90.00
#
_symmetry.space_group_name_H-M   'P 1'
#
loop_
_entity.id
_entity.type
_entity.pdbx_description
1 polymer ?
#
loop_
_entity_poly.entity_id
_entity_poly.type
_entity_poly.pdbx_seq_one_letter_code
_entity_poly.pdbx_strand_id
1 'polypeptide(L)'
;DITTAIDHDITLSITSTDCAHVIDETAAYMNHPTVHAHLCIDTGFGRYGFLCSEEKQIADTVQSLRHVRITGIFSHFHAAACRNEYYVKKQFQDFTHLCDTLQKDGIPVGIRHISSSTSMIKYPSMNLDAIRIGSAFLGRLAVPNDYGFHEVCNLSACVDDIYELPVGHNIGYGHSFKLSHNTKTAVISVGYYHGLGMERHTDFRTNFFSPIRIYYKLKGTFHKKSPAASFKDCRLPVLGQISMNSVIVDTTGCNISVGDMVTFPINPIFVNSAVPRVYM
;
A
#
# COMPACT_ATOMS: atom_id res chain seq x y z
N ASP A 1 -21.00 1.30 1.17
CA ASP A 1 -22.42 1.23 0.98
C ASP A 1 -22.79 1.73 -0.41
N ILE A 2 -23.56 0.94 -1.19
CA ILE A 2 -23.86 1.22 -2.61
C ILE A 2 -24.74 2.46 -2.72
N THR A 3 -25.77 2.60 -1.86
CA THR A 3 -26.66 3.76 -1.89
C THR A 3 -25.91 5.07 -1.69
N THR A 4 -25.03 5.13 -0.71
CA THR A 4 -24.18 6.29 -0.44
C THR A 4 -23.26 6.62 -1.64
N ALA A 5 -22.71 5.58 -2.28
CA ALA A 5 -21.86 5.78 -3.46
C ALA A 5 -22.65 6.35 -4.65
N ILE A 6 -23.89 5.86 -4.84
CA ILE A 6 -24.80 6.37 -5.89
C ILE A 6 -25.18 7.82 -5.60
N ASP A 7 -25.58 8.17 -4.37
CA ASP A 7 -25.93 9.53 -3.96
C ASP A 7 -24.79 10.55 -4.18
N HIS A 8 -23.54 10.08 -4.21
CA HIS A 8 -22.36 10.92 -4.37
C HIS A 8 -21.73 10.81 -5.77
N ASP A 9 -22.43 10.23 -6.75
CA ASP A 9 -21.95 10.03 -8.12
C ASP A 9 -20.59 9.32 -8.21
N ILE A 10 -20.31 8.40 -7.27
CA ILE A 10 -19.07 7.62 -7.27
C ILE A 10 -19.16 6.52 -8.31
N THR A 11 -18.20 6.47 -9.24
CA THR A 11 -18.06 5.38 -10.20
C THR A 11 -17.75 4.08 -9.47
N LEU A 12 -18.61 3.07 -9.63
CA LEU A 12 -18.53 1.80 -8.93
C LEU A 12 -17.70 0.77 -9.71
N SER A 13 -17.21 -0.26 -9.01
CA SER A 13 -16.52 -1.39 -9.62
C SER A 13 -17.46 -2.61 -9.68
N ILE A 14 -17.66 -3.18 -10.85
CA ILE A 14 -18.40 -4.42 -11.06
C ILE A 14 -17.41 -5.57 -11.09
N THR A 15 -17.53 -6.48 -10.13
CA THR A 15 -16.61 -7.61 -9.94
C THR A 15 -17.23 -8.96 -10.28
N SER A 16 -18.53 -9.02 -10.49
CA SER A 16 -19.31 -10.23 -10.85
C SER A 16 -20.67 -9.83 -11.39
N THR A 17 -21.39 -10.79 -11.99
CA THR A 17 -22.78 -10.62 -12.44
C THR A 17 -23.70 -10.22 -11.29
N ASP A 18 -23.59 -10.87 -10.14
CA ASP A 18 -24.41 -10.54 -8.96
C ASP A 18 -24.15 -9.12 -8.47
N CYS A 19 -22.87 -8.71 -8.44
CA CYS A 19 -22.50 -7.33 -8.10
C CYS A 19 -23.13 -6.32 -9.06
N ALA A 20 -23.13 -6.61 -10.36
CA ALA A 20 -23.74 -5.76 -11.38
C ALA A 20 -25.24 -5.58 -11.17
N HIS A 21 -25.95 -6.68 -10.93
CA HIS A 21 -27.41 -6.68 -10.71
C HIS A 21 -27.77 -5.93 -9.41
N VAL A 22 -27.05 -6.15 -8.31
CA VAL A 22 -27.29 -5.42 -7.06
C VAL A 22 -27.13 -3.91 -7.25
N ILE A 23 -26.15 -3.48 -8.03
CA ILE A 23 -25.97 -2.04 -8.34
C ILE A 23 -27.14 -1.53 -9.20
N ASP A 24 -27.54 -2.25 -10.24
CA ASP A 24 -28.62 -1.88 -11.15
C ASP A 24 -29.97 -1.79 -10.44
N GLU A 25 -30.31 -2.79 -9.61
CA GLU A 25 -31.51 -2.84 -8.78
C GLU A 25 -31.53 -1.71 -7.74
N THR A 26 -30.38 -1.43 -7.10
CA THR A 26 -30.26 -0.31 -6.15
C THR A 26 -30.47 1.04 -6.84
N ALA A 27 -29.88 1.23 -8.02
CA ALA A 27 -30.09 2.43 -8.82
C ALA A 27 -31.55 2.60 -9.23
N ALA A 28 -32.22 1.51 -9.65
CA ALA A 28 -33.64 1.49 -9.94
C ALA A 28 -34.50 1.87 -8.72
N TYR A 29 -34.23 1.29 -7.56
CA TYR A 29 -34.92 1.58 -6.31
C TYR A 29 -34.78 3.06 -5.89
N MET A 30 -33.61 3.64 -6.09
CA MET A 30 -33.34 5.05 -5.80
C MET A 30 -33.87 6.00 -6.88
N ASN A 31 -34.47 5.50 -7.95
CA ASN A 31 -34.84 6.28 -9.14
C ASN A 31 -33.65 7.08 -9.72
N HIS A 32 -32.44 6.55 -9.56
CA HIS A 32 -31.25 7.21 -10.10
C HIS A 32 -31.15 6.97 -11.61
N PRO A 33 -30.96 8.01 -12.42
CA PRO A 33 -31.07 7.90 -13.89
C PRO A 33 -29.99 7.01 -14.50
N THR A 34 -28.77 7.11 -14.02
CA THR A 34 -27.63 6.31 -14.53
C THR A 34 -26.49 6.30 -13.53
N VAL A 35 -26.02 5.09 -13.17
CA VAL A 35 -24.83 4.88 -12.35
C VAL A 35 -23.66 4.52 -13.24
N HIS A 36 -22.54 5.20 -13.09
CA HIS A 36 -21.32 4.88 -13.82
C HIS A 36 -20.55 3.73 -13.13
N ALA A 37 -20.06 2.78 -13.91
CA ALA A 37 -19.28 1.68 -13.38
C ALA A 37 -18.14 1.26 -14.31
N HIS A 38 -17.10 0.68 -13.70
CA HIS A 38 -16.01 0.04 -14.40
C HIS A 38 -16.02 -1.48 -14.17
N LEU A 39 -15.85 -2.25 -15.23
CA LEU A 39 -15.70 -3.71 -15.16
C LEU A 39 -14.33 -4.08 -14.57
N CYS A 40 -14.32 -4.89 -13.55
CA CYS A 40 -13.10 -5.46 -12.98
C CYS A 40 -12.80 -6.81 -13.64
N ILE A 41 -11.58 -6.97 -14.15
CA ILE A 41 -11.14 -8.20 -14.82
C ILE A 41 -9.98 -8.80 -14.02
N ASP A 42 -10.08 -10.07 -13.69
CA ASP A 42 -8.98 -10.82 -13.09
C ASP A 42 -8.14 -11.48 -14.19
N THR A 43 -6.98 -10.91 -14.40
CA THR A 43 -5.97 -11.42 -15.34
C THR A 43 -4.92 -12.31 -14.66
N GLY A 44 -5.20 -12.78 -13.43
CA GLY A 44 -4.31 -13.66 -12.68
C GLY A 44 -3.86 -13.11 -11.33
N PHE A 45 -4.51 -12.05 -10.80
CA PHE A 45 -4.28 -11.58 -9.43
C PHE A 45 -4.96 -12.50 -8.40
N GLY A 46 -6.10 -13.10 -8.75
CA GLY A 46 -6.82 -14.02 -7.88
C GLY A 46 -7.57 -13.33 -6.74
N ARG A 47 -8.17 -12.19 -6.99
CA ARG A 47 -8.85 -11.42 -5.94
C ARG A 47 -10.30 -11.07 -6.27
N TYR A 48 -10.52 -10.25 -7.25
CA TYR A 48 -11.83 -9.80 -7.71
C TYR A 48 -11.84 -9.64 -9.22
N GLY A 49 -13.00 -9.83 -9.84
CA GLY A 49 -13.24 -9.57 -11.25
C GLY A 49 -13.65 -10.81 -12.03
N PHE A 50 -14.22 -10.57 -13.20
CA PHE A 50 -14.49 -11.62 -14.18
C PHE A 50 -13.16 -12.17 -14.73
N LEU A 51 -13.13 -13.45 -15.04
CA LEU A 51 -12.00 -14.05 -15.74
C LEU A 51 -11.98 -13.63 -17.21
N CYS A 52 -10.80 -13.59 -17.83
CA CYS A 52 -10.68 -13.30 -19.25
C CYS A 52 -11.41 -14.32 -20.15
N SER A 53 -11.68 -15.52 -19.65
CA SER A 53 -12.43 -16.56 -20.35
C SER A 53 -13.96 -16.42 -20.25
N GLU A 54 -14.46 -15.47 -19.50
CA GLU A 54 -15.91 -15.25 -19.26
C GLU A 54 -16.50 -14.16 -20.18
N GLU A 55 -15.96 -14.00 -21.39
CA GLU A 55 -16.36 -12.97 -22.36
C GLU A 55 -17.86 -12.91 -22.58
N LYS A 56 -18.49 -14.07 -22.80
CA LYS A 56 -19.94 -14.16 -22.99
C LYS A 56 -20.70 -13.72 -21.74
N GLN A 57 -20.27 -14.16 -20.56
CA GLN A 57 -20.91 -13.79 -19.30
C GLN A 57 -20.81 -12.28 -19.06
N ILE A 58 -19.67 -11.67 -19.37
CA ILE A 58 -19.47 -10.22 -19.29
C ILE A 58 -20.44 -9.51 -20.25
N ALA A 59 -20.53 -9.98 -21.50
CA ALA A 59 -21.42 -9.39 -22.50
C ALA A 59 -22.89 -9.49 -22.08
N ASP A 60 -23.34 -10.67 -21.69
CA ASP A 60 -24.72 -10.92 -21.23
C ASP A 60 -25.05 -10.06 -19.99
N THR A 61 -24.10 -9.98 -19.04
CA THR A 61 -24.26 -9.12 -17.86
C THR A 61 -24.43 -7.65 -18.24
N VAL A 62 -23.53 -7.09 -19.05
CA VAL A 62 -23.59 -5.68 -19.45
C VAL A 62 -24.87 -5.36 -20.21
N GLN A 63 -25.31 -6.25 -21.09
CA GLN A 63 -26.55 -6.06 -21.87
C GLN A 63 -27.81 -6.12 -21.02
N SER A 64 -27.78 -6.78 -19.88
CA SER A 64 -28.93 -6.87 -18.95
C SER A 64 -29.15 -5.63 -18.12
N LEU A 65 -28.14 -4.75 -17.97
CA LEU A 65 -28.19 -3.57 -17.13
C LEU A 65 -29.03 -2.44 -17.77
N ARG A 66 -29.86 -1.79 -16.94
CA ARG A 66 -30.76 -0.71 -17.39
C ARG A 66 -30.40 0.64 -16.77
N HIS A 67 -29.88 0.63 -15.55
CA HIS A 67 -29.56 1.82 -14.76
C HIS A 67 -28.04 1.99 -14.57
N VAL A 68 -27.23 1.06 -15.09
CA VAL A 68 -25.77 1.13 -15.01
C VAL A 68 -25.17 1.32 -16.39
N ARG A 69 -24.25 2.25 -16.50
CA ARG A 69 -23.46 2.51 -17.71
C ARG A 69 -22.01 2.14 -17.49
N ILE A 70 -21.49 1.26 -18.30
CA ILE A 70 -20.06 0.92 -18.28
C ILE A 70 -19.27 2.07 -18.90
N THR A 71 -18.40 2.68 -18.09
CA THR A 71 -17.54 3.80 -18.49
C THR A 71 -16.06 3.46 -18.46
N GLY A 72 -15.70 2.27 -18.00
CA GLY A 72 -14.33 1.79 -18.01
C GLY A 72 -14.21 0.30 -17.75
N ILE A 73 -13.00 -0.22 -17.96
CA ILE A 73 -12.61 -1.59 -17.69
C ILE A 73 -11.20 -1.61 -17.12
N PHE A 74 -10.95 -2.44 -16.11
CA PHE A 74 -9.64 -2.47 -15.47
C PHE A 74 -9.23 -3.85 -14.99
N SER A 75 -7.91 -4.00 -14.84
CA SER A 75 -7.28 -5.12 -14.14
C SER A 75 -6.16 -4.62 -13.24
N HIS A 76 -5.37 -5.52 -12.67
CA HIS A 76 -4.23 -5.17 -11.80
C HIS A 76 -3.08 -6.16 -11.97
N PHE A 77 -1.87 -5.64 -12.22
CA PHE A 77 -0.67 -6.46 -12.30
C PHE A 77 -0.28 -7.03 -10.95
N HIS A 78 -0.13 -8.34 -10.83
CA HIS A 78 0.31 -8.98 -9.59
C HIS A 78 1.84 -9.02 -9.42
N ALA A 79 2.59 -8.93 -10.53
CA ALA A 79 4.03 -9.15 -10.56
C ALA A 79 4.86 -7.95 -11.08
N ALA A 80 4.29 -6.72 -11.04
CA ALA A 80 4.96 -5.54 -11.62
C ALA A 80 6.36 -5.27 -11.05
N ALA A 81 6.60 -5.56 -9.76
CA ALA A 81 7.91 -5.40 -9.12
C ALA A 81 8.89 -6.56 -9.38
N CYS A 82 8.43 -7.68 -9.91
CA CYS A 82 9.26 -8.86 -10.15
C CYS A 82 10.27 -8.62 -11.28
N ARG A 83 11.38 -9.39 -11.26
CA ARG A 83 12.36 -9.38 -12.35
C ARG A 83 11.83 -10.07 -13.61
N ASN A 84 11.06 -11.14 -13.45
CA ASN A 84 10.47 -11.86 -14.57
C ASN A 84 9.26 -11.09 -15.11
N GLU A 85 9.38 -10.56 -16.31
CA GLU A 85 8.37 -9.76 -16.98
C GLU A 85 7.28 -10.61 -17.67
N TYR A 86 7.50 -11.91 -17.79
CA TYR A 86 6.59 -12.81 -18.49
C TYR A 86 5.14 -12.67 -18.03
N TYR A 87 4.92 -12.68 -16.70
CA TYR A 87 3.58 -12.60 -16.14
C TYR A 87 2.91 -11.23 -16.38
N VAL A 88 3.68 -10.16 -16.34
CA VAL A 88 3.15 -8.80 -16.62
C VAL A 88 2.75 -8.69 -18.07
N LYS A 89 3.60 -9.16 -19.00
CA LYS A 89 3.33 -9.17 -20.44
C LYS A 89 2.10 -10.03 -20.77
N LYS A 90 2.00 -11.23 -20.15
CA LYS A 90 0.85 -12.09 -20.31
C LYS A 90 -0.45 -11.45 -19.82
N GLN A 91 -0.47 -10.90 -18.60
CA GLN A 91 -1.65 -10.20 -18.07
C GLN A 91 -2.07 -9.04 -18.96
N PHE A 92 -1.12 -8.29 -19.51
CA PHE A 92 -1.39 -7.19 -20.41
C PHE A 92 -2.02 -7.68 -21.73
N GLN A 93 -1.46 -8.73 -22.33
CA GLN A 93 -1.99 -9.34 -23.56
C GLN A 93 -3.40 -9.90 -23.36
N ASP A 94 -3.63 -10.65 -22.27
CA ASP A 94 -4.93 -11.23 -21.95
C ASP A 94 -5.97 -10.10 -21.75
N PHE A 95 -5.61 -9.04 -21.04
CA PHE A 95 -6.48 -7.88 -20.79
C PHE A 95 -6.84 -7.13 -22.07
N THR A 96 -5.85 -6.81 -22.89
CA THR A 96 -6.09 -6.06 -24.14
C THR A 96 -6.85 -6.90 -25.15
N HIS A 97 -6.57 -8.20 -25.24
CA HIS A 97 -7.33 -9.10 -26.08
C HIS A 97 -8.81 -9.16 -25.69
N LEU A 98 -9.11 -9.29 -24.40
CA LEU A 98 -10.49 -9.25 -23.91
C LEU A 98 -11.17 -7.91 -24.24
N CYS A 99 -10.50 -6.79 -24.02
CA CYS A 99 -11.05 -5.47 -24.39
C CYS A 99 -11.39 -5.37 -25.87
N ASP A 100 -10.49 -5.86 -26.74
CA ASP A 100 -10.69 -5.86 -28.19
C ASP A 100 -11.85 -6.76 -28.62
N THR A 101 -12.01 -7.93 -27.97
CA THR A 101 -13.12 -8.87 -28.22
C THR A 101 -14.46 -8.24 -27.81
N LEU A 102 -14.56 -7.74 -26.59
CA LEU A 102 -15.78 -7.08 -26.09
C LEU A 102 -16.18 -5.91 -26.99
N GLN A 103 -15.21 -5.14 -27.44
CA GLN A 103 -15.47 -3.98 -28.31
C GLN A 103 -15.98 -4.39 -29.69
N LYS A 104 -15.47 -5.49 -30.26
CA LYS A 104 -15.97 -6.08 -31.53
C LYS A 104 -17.39 -6.60 -31.38
N ASP A 105 -17.75 -7.12 -30.20
CA ASP A 105 -19.09 -7.60 -29.90
C ASP A 105 -20.06 -6.47 -29.49
N GLY A 106 -19.63 -5.20 -29.64
CA GLY A 106 -20.45 -4.02 -29.35
C GLY A 106 -20.60 -3.68 -27.87
N ILE A 107 -19.82 -4.32 -26.99
CA ILE A 107 -19.81 -4.04 -25.56
C ILE A 107 -18.89 -2.84 -25.27
N PRO A 108 -19.38 -1.80 -24.59
CA PRO A 108 -18.55 -0.61 -24.29
C PRO A 108 -17.47 -0.98 -23.25
N VAL A 109 -16.22 -0.69 -23.57
CA VAL A 109 -15.08 -0.88 -22.63
C VAL A 109 -14.66 0.42 -21.94
N GLY A 110 -14.97 1.59 -22.52
CA GLY A 110 -14.65 2.89 -21.96
C GLY A 110 -13.16 3.09 -21.67
N ILE A 111 -12.84 3.66 -20.51
CA ILE A 111 -11.45 3.92 -20.07
C ILE A 111 -10.79 2.61 -19.65
N ARG A 112 -9.72 2.22 -20.32
CA ARG A 112 -8.94 1.02 -19.99
C ARG A 112 -7.80 1.36 -19.07
N HIS A 113 -7.67 0.67 -17.94
CA HIS A 113 -6.58 0.92 -17.01
C HIS A 113 -6.14 -0.35 -16.26
N ILE A 114 -4.83 -0.61 -16.25
CA ILE A 114 -4.25 -1.78 -15.58
C ILE A 114 -3.06 -1.39 -14.69
N SER A 115 -2.35 -0.31 -15.04
CA SER A 115 -1.14 0.11 -14.37
C SER A 115 -1.39 0.73 -12.99
N SER A 116 -0.50 0.39 -12.07
CA SER A 116 -0.36 0.99 -10.74
C SER A 116 0.98 1.73 -10.63
N SER A 117 1.31 2.26 -9.46
CA SER A 117 2.54 3.04 -9.24
C SER A 117 3.81 2.40 -9.81
N THR A 118 4.04 1.12 -9.56
CA THR A 118 5.24 0.42 -10.04
C THR A 118 5.21 0.17 -11.54
N SER A 119 4.08 -0.31 -12.06
CA SER A 119 3.96 -0.60 -13.50
C SER A 119 3.94 0.65 -14.35
N MET A 120 3.37 1.74 -13.87
CA MET A 120 3.40 3.05 -14.53
C MET A 120 4.83 3.45 -14.91
N ILE A 121 5.76 3.24 -14.00
CA ILE A 121 7.18 3.62 -14.17
C ILE A 121 7.93 2.57 -14.97
N LYS A 122 7.75 1.29 -14.62
CA LYS A 122 8.54 0.20 -15.19
C LYS A 122 8.10 -0.20 -16.61
N TYR A 123 6.81 -0.02 -16.93
CA TYR A 123 6.21 -0.41 -18.21
C TYR A 123 5.34 0.72 -18.79
N PRO A 124 5.93 1.87 -19.16
CA PRO A 124 5.16 3.02 -19.60
C PRO A 124 4.28 2.74 -20.84
N SER A 125 4.69 1.82 -21.72
CA SER A 125 3.88 1.41 -22.88
C SER A 125 2.60 0.63 -22.54
N MET A 126 2.44 0.21 -21.26
CA MET A 126 1.27 -0.53 -20.79
C MET A 126 0.30 0.36 -19.97
N ASN A 127 0.47 1.67 -19.97
CA ASN A 127 -0.34 2.57 -19.14
C ASN A 127 -1.77 2.73 -19.66
N LEU A 128 -2.02 2.45 -20.94
CA LEU A 128 -3.33 2.60 -21.60
C LEU A 128 -3.93 4.00 -21.41
N ASP A 129 -5.25 4.07 -21.14
CA ASP A 129 -5.99 5.34 -21.11
C ASP A 129 -5.88 6.04 -19.75
N ALA A 130 -5.62 5.27 -18.67
CA ALA A 130 -5.46 5.80 -17.30
C ALA A 130 -4.57 4.92 -16.43
N ILE A 131 -4.08 5.50 -15.33
CA ILE A 131 -3.25 4.84 -14.32
C ILE A 131 -3.82 5.07 -12.92
N ARG A 132 -3.59 4.12 -12.01
CA ARG A 132 -3.99 4.23 -10.61
C ARG A 132 -2.76 4.36 -9.72
N ILE A 133 -2.47 5.58 -9.29
CA ILE A 133 -1.31 5.89 -8.46
C ILE A 133 -1.68 5.78 -6.98
N GLY A 134 -0.90 5.00 -6.23
CA GLY A 134 -1.00 4.89 -4.77
C GLY A 134 0.34 5.21 -4.11
N SER A 135 1.24 4.22 -4.00
CA SER A 135 2.50 4.38 -3.29
C SER A 135 3.44 5.44 -3.90
N ALA A 136 3.43 5.63 -5.22
CA ALA A 136 4.23 6.68 -5.87
C ALA A 136 3.79 8.09 -5.47
N PHE A 137 2.50 8.31 -5.24
CA PHE A 137 1.98 9.59 -4.73
C PHE A 137 2.55 9.93 -3.34
N LEU A 138 2.91 8.91 -2.57
CA LEU A 138 3.54 9.03 -1.27
C LEU A 138 5.08 9.01 -1.34
N GLY A 139 5.65 9.10 -2.54
CA GLY A 139 7.09 9.03 -2.76
C GLY A 139 7.69 7.64 -2.58
N ARG A 140 6.86 6.58 -2.53
CA ARG A 140 7.29 5.22 -2.21
C ARG A 140 7.12 4.29 -3.40
N LEU A 141 8.21 3.69 -3.82
CA LEU A 141 8.25 2.76 -4.96
C LEU A 141 8.69 1.37 -4.52
N ALA A 142 8.17 0.33 -5.19
CA ALA A 142 8.65 -1.04 -5.03
C ALA A 142 9.85 -1.37 -5.96
N VAL A 143 10.40 -0.37 -6.62
CA VAL A 143 11.60 -0.43 -7.48
C VAL A 143 12.57 0.66 -7.04
N PRO A 144 13.86 0.63 -7.46
CA PRO A 144 14.79 1.71 -7.15
C PRO A 144 14.23 3.08 -7.52
N ASN A 145 14.48 4.06 -6.67
CA ASN A 145 13.95 5.42 -6.84
C ASN A 145 14.95 6.28 -7.61
N ASP A 146 15.07 6.04 -8.90
CA ASP A 146 15.94 6.82 -9.81
C ASP A 146 15.18 8.02 -10.43
N TYR A 147 13.97 8.30 -9.96
CA TYR A 147 13.03 9.28 -10.55
C TYR A 147 12.82 10.52 -9.67
N GLY A 148 13.56 10.65 -8.58
CA GLY A 148 13.48 11.84 -7.71
C GLY A 148 12.22 11.91 -6.85
N PHE A 149 11.55 10.80 -6.58
CA PHE A 149 10.44 10.79 -5.63
C PHE A 149 10.92 10.99 -4.20
N HIS A 150 10.26 11.84 -3.45
CA HIS A 150 10.54 12.06 -2.04
C HIS A 150 9.44 11.43 -1.18
N GLU A 151 9.86 10.64 -0.18
CA GLU A 151 8.92 10.07 0.78
C GLU A 151 8.26 11.18 1.59
N VAL A 152 6.95 11.16 1.64
CA VAL A 152 6.15 12.11 2.43
C VAL A 152 5.63 11.46 3.70
N CYS A 153 5.33 12.27 4.69
CA CYS A 153 4.77 11.95 5.99
C CYS A 153 5.81 11.57 7.05
N ASN A 154 5.69 12.28 8.16
CA ASN A 154 6.37 11.99 9.41
C ASN A 154 5.34 11.77 10.51
N LEU A 155 5.67 10.94 11.49
CA LEU A 155 4.91 10.75 12.71
C LEU A 155 5.62 11.52 13.82
N SER A 156 4.93 12.49 14.43
CA SER A 156 5.47 13.29 15.52
C SER A 156 4.89 12.85 16.85
N ALA A 157 5.72 12.78 17.87
CA ALA A 157 5.30 12.44 19.23
C ALA A 157 6.19 13.15 20.26
N CYS A 158 5.64 13.37 21.45
CA CYS A 158 6.37 13.99 22.55
C CYS A 158 7.30 13.00 23.25
N VAL A 159 8.36 13.51 23.84
CA VAL A 159 9.17 12.81 24.83
C VAL A 159 8.39 12.78 26.14
N ASP A 160 8.09 11.58 26.64
CA ASP A 160 7.35 11.41 27.89
C ASP A 160 8.27 11.43 29.11
N ASP A 161 9.41 10.75 28.99
CA ASP A 161 10.35 10.63 30.07
C ASP A 161 11.78 10.39 29.58
N ILE A 162 12.78 10.66 30.44
CA ILE A 162 14.21 10.53 30.15
C ILE A 162 14.90 9.81 31.29
N TYR A 163 15.71 8.80 30.98
CA TYR A 163 16.46 8.01 31.92
C TYR A 163 17.93 7.91 31.56
N GLU A 164 18.79 7.91 32.57
CA GLU A 164 20.18 7.49 32.43
C GLU A 164 20.29 6.02 32.86
N LEU A 165 20.56 5.16 31.91
CA LEU A 165 20.64 3.71 32.15
C LEU A 165 22.09 3.23 32.09
N PRO A 166 22.51 2.37 33.04
CA PRO A 166 23.89 1.90 33.08
C PRO A 166 24.18 0.87 31.97
N VAL A 167 25.47 0.72 31.69
CA VAL A 167 25.96 -0.39 30.85
C VAL A 167 25.44 -1.74 31.36
N GLY A 168 25.05 -2.60 30.45
CA GLY A 168 24.50 -3.90 30.79
C GLY A 168 22.99 -3.90 31.05
N HIS A 169 22.34 -2.73 31.13
CA HIS A 169 20.88 -2.65 31.26
C HIS A 169 20.19 -3.18 29.99
N ASN A 170 19.08 -3.84 30.19
CA ASN A 170 18.31 -4.44 29.11
C ASN A 170 17.18 -3.51 28.66
N ILE A 171 16.94 -3.40 27.36
CA ILE A 171 15.90 -2.57 26.77
C ILE A 171 14.84 -3.43 26.11
N GLY A 172 13.58 -3.26 26.53
CA GLY A 172 12.42 -3.93 25.93
C GLY A 172 12.28 -5.41 26.22
N TYR A 173 11.46 -6.08 25.44
CA TYR A 173 11.10 -7.48 25.66
C TYR A 173 12.19 -8.46 25.20
N GLY A 174 12.21 -9.63 25.86
CA GLY A 174 12.94 -10.81 25.39
C GLY A 174 14.47 -10.72 25.48
N HIS A 175 15.02 -9.80 26.27
CA HIS A 175 16.46 -9.54 26.37
C HIS A 175 17.15 -9.33 25.01
N SER A 176 16.40 -8.80 24.04
CA SER A 176 16.86 -8.66 22.66
C SER A 176 17.87 -7.53 22.46
N PHE A 177 17.94 -6.60 23.39
CA PHE A 177 18.85 -5.47 23.33
C PHE A 177 19.45 -5.14 24.69
N LYS A 178 20.78 -5.14 24.77
CA LYS A 178 21.53 -4.84 25.99
C LYS A 178 22.46 -3.67 25.76
N LEU A 179 22.46 -2.67 26.65
CA LEU A 179 23.31 -1.49 26.53
C LEU A 179 24.79 -1.87 26.66
N SER A 180 25.61 -1.39 25.74
CA SER A 180 27.06 -1.59 25.74
C SER A 180 27.82 -0.50 26.50
N HIS A 181 27.16 0.60 26.84
CA HIS A 181 27.68 1.73 27.58
C HIS A 181 26.57 2.41 28.38
N ASN A 182 26.92 3.34 29.28
CA ASN A 182 25.93 4.18 29.95
C ASN A 182 25.24 5.06 28.90
N THR A 183 23.93 5.02 28.87
CA THR A 183 23.14 5.63 27.79
C THR A 183 22.03 6.49 28.36
N LYS A 184 21.93 7.73 27.87
CA LYS A 184 20.76 8.56 28.11
C LYS A 184 19.66 8.16 27.14
N THR A 185 18.52 7.73 27.64
CA THR A 185 17.41 7.22 26.86
C THR A 185 16.17 8.10 27.04
N ALA A 186 15.32 8.18 26.01
CA ALA A 186 14.00 8.78 26.13
C ALA A 186 12.92 7.77 25.76
N VAL A 187 11.80 7.85 26.46
CA VAL A 187 10.56 7.14 26.18
C VAL A 187 9.65 8.04 25.36
N ILE A 188 9.13 7.52 24.27
CA ILE A 188 8.23 8.24 23.35
C ILE A 188 6.92 7.46 23.26
N SER A 189 5.77 8.12 23.48
CA SER A 189 4.43 7.50 23.42
C SER A 189 3.95 7.24 21.99
N VAL A 190 4.72 6.46 21.25
CA VAL A 190 4.36 6.02 19.91
C VAL A 190 4.91 4.62 19.64
N GLY A 191 4.09 3.75 19.04
CA GLY A 191 4.49 2.39 18.76
C GLY A 191 3.82 1.81 17.52
N TYR A 192 3.81 0.47 17.39
CA TYR A 192 3.25 -0.17 16.21
C TYR A 192 1.73 0.03 16.07
N TYR A 193 0.99 0.28 17.16
CA TYR A 193 -0.42 0.68 17.10
C TYR A 193 -0.64 1.95 16.28
N HIS A 194 0.31 2.88 16.33
CA HIS A 194 0.28 4.12 15.56
C HIS A 194 0.84 3.97 14.14
N GLY A 195 1.32 2.77 13.80
CA GLY A 195 1.94 2.45 12.50
C GLY A 195 3.47 2.52 12.48
N LEU A 196 4.12 2.86 13.62
CA LEU A 196 5.59 2.92 13.68
C LEU A 196 6.20 1.53 13.54
N GLY A 197 7.17 1.38 12.64
CA GLY A 197 7.84 0.11 12.36
C GLY A 197 7.00 -0.88 11.55
N MET A 198 5.79 -0.50 11.15
CA MET A 198 4.97 -1.30 10.25
C MET A 198 5.51 -1.20 8.82
N GLU A 199 5.76 -2.36 8.23
CA GLU A 199 6.23 -2.47 6.84
C GLU A 199 5.34 -3.44 6.07
N ARG A 200 5.23 -3.22 4.76
CA ARG A 200 4.58 -4.17 3.87
C ARG A 200 5.43 -5.44 3.81
N HIS A 201 4.88 -6.57 4.26
CA HIS A 201 5.48 -7.86 4.02
C HIS A 201 5.53 -8.15 2.51
N THR A 202 6.72 -8.16 1.97
CA THR A 202 6.95 -8.70 0.63
C THR A 202 7.18 -10.20 0.76
N ASP A 203 6.09 -10.96 0.80
CA ASP A 203 6.15 -12.43 0.76
C ASP A 203 6.52 -12.91 -0.64
N PHE A 204 7.77 -12.71 -1.01
CA PHE A 204 8.31 -13.50 -2.11
C PHE A 204 8.59 -14.92 -1.59
N ARG A 205 7.65 -15.84 -1.79
CA ARG A 205 7.91 -17.28 -1.71
C ARG A 205 8.89 -17.68 -2.82
N THR A 206 10.15 -17.35 -2.63
CA THR A 206 11.23 -18.05 -3.32
C THR A 206 11.65 -19.21 -2.43
N ASN A 207 11.79 -20.40 -2.99
CA ASN A 207 12.04 -21.69 -2.34
C ASN A 207 12.72 -21.60 -0.97
N PHE A 208 12.06 -22.19 0.05
CA PHE A 208 12.38 -22.12 1.49
C PHE A 208 13.82 -22.60 1.84
N PHE A 209 14.48 -23.31 0.92
CA PHE A 209 15.77 -23.97 1.11
C PHE A 209 16.96 -23.35 0.36
N SER A 210 16.85 -22.14 -0.17
CA SER A 210 18.02 -21.51 -0.79
C SER A 210 18.97 -20.95 0.26
N PRO A 211 20.22 -21.47 0.38
CA PRO A 211 21.24 -20.91 1.31
C PRO A 211 21.54 -19.44 1.05
N ILE A 212 21.36 -18.97 -0.17
CA ILE A 212 21.45 -17.57 -0.56
C ILE A 212 20.41 -16.73 0.18
N ARG A 213 19.21 -17.27 0.43
CA ARG A 213 18.14 -16.55 1.15
C ARG A 213 18.39 -16.45 2.64
N ILE A 214 18.95 -17.48 3.23
CA ILE A 214 19.40 -17.44 4.63
C ILE A 214 20.49 -16.38 4.77
N TYR A 215 21.44 -16.33 3.86
CA TYR A 215 22.49 -15.32 3.81
C TYR A 215 21.91 -13.89 3.65
N TYR A 216 20.98 -13.65 2.71
CA TYR A 216 20.35 -12.34 2.52
C TYR A 216 19.41 -11.97 3.67
N LYS A 217 18.74 -12.94 4.31
CA LYS A 217 17.91 -12.69 5.49
C LYS A 217 18.79 -12.31 6.68
N LEU A 218 19.89 -13.02 6.89
CA LEU A 218 20.89 -12.67 7.89
C LEU A 218 21.53 -11.31 7.59
N LYS A 219 21.96 -11.08 6.36
CA LYS A 219 22.54 -9.80 5.92
C LYS A 219 21.54 -8.65 5.99
N GLY A 220 20.27 -8.89 5.63
CA GLY A 220 19.17 -7.92 5.77
C GLY A 220 18.87 -7.58 7.24
N THR A 221 18.99 -8.55 8.15
CA THR A 221 18.85 -8.31 9.59
C THR A 221 20.00 -7.44 10.13
N PHE A 222 21.19 -7.58 9.57
CA PHE A 222 22.35 -6.75 9.94
C PHE A 222 22.44 -5.39 9.23
N HIS A 223 21.69 -5.18 8.15
CA HIS A 223 21.77 -3.95 7.33
C HIS A 223 20.50 -3.10 7.35
N LYS A 224 19.41 -3.55 7.98
CA LYS A 224 18.31 -2.62 8.26
C LYS A 224 18.84 -1.59 9.26
N LYS A 225 19.02 -0.36 8.80
CA LYS A 225 19.23 0.76 9.72
C LYS A 225 18.08 0.72 10.71
N SER A 226 18.40 0.57 12.00
CA SER A 226 17.39 0.67 13.06
C SER A 226 16.56 1.93 12.82
N PRO A 227 15.23 1.85 12.91
CA PRO A 227 14.42 3.04 12.83
C PRO A 227 14.98 4.08 13.81
N ALA A 228 14.91 5.33 13.43
CA ALA A 228 15.39 6.40 14.27
C ALA A 228 14.42 7.58 14.22
N ALA A 229 14.24 8.24 15.34
CA ALA A 229 13.63 9.54 15.37
C ALA A 229 14.64 10.63 14.97
N SER A 230 14.12 11.79 14.63
CA SER A 230 14.89 13.02 14.42
C SER A 230 14.43 14.07 15.42
N PHE A 231 15.37 14.78 15.99
CA PHE A 231 15.14 15.96 16.85
C PHE A 231 16.18 17.02 16.52
N LYS A 232 15.76 18.12 15.88
CA LYS A 232 16.69 19.14 15.33
C LYS A 232 17.74 18.43 14.44
N ASP A 233 19.02 18.63 14.70
CA ASP A 233 20.13 17.99 13.98
C ASP A 233 20.54 16.62 14.55
N CYS A 234 19.83 16.15 15.59
CA CYS A 234 20.10 14.87 16.23
C CYS A 234 19.33 13.74 15.57
N ARG A 235 20.02 12.64 15.30
CA ARG A 235 19.42 11.35 14.96
C ARG A 235 19.34 10.49 16.23
N LEU A 236 18.14 10.09 16.62
CA LEU A 236 17.85 9.31 17.82
C LEU A 236 17.56 7.85 17.46
N PRO A 237 18.53 6.94 17.54
CA PRO A 237 18.30 5.53 17.21
C PRO A 237 17.29 4.89 18.15
N VAL A 238 16.39 4.07 17.63
CA VAL A 238 15.50 3.23 18.42
C VAL A 238 16.32 2.11 19.05
N LEU A 239 16.15 1.93 20.36
CA LEU A 239 16.75 0.87 21.15
C LEU A 239 15.75 -0.25 21.39
N GLY A 240 16.16 -1.48 21.12
CA GLY A 240 15.31 -2.65 21.30
C GLY A 240 14.14 -2.72 20.31
N GLN A 241 13.04 -3.32 20.75
CA GLN A 241 11.85 -3.52 19.94
C GLN A 241 10.85 -2.36 20.14
N ILE A 242 10.15 -1.99 19.08
CA ILE A 242 9.02 -1.07 19.15
C ILE A 242 7.88 -1.80 19.86
N SER A 243 7.38 -1.21 20.94
CA SER A 243 6.22 -1.73 21.67
C SER A 243 4.91 -1.27 21.05
N MET A 244 3.79 -1.71 21.60
CA MET A 244 2.46 -1.33 21.09
C MET A 244 2.26 0.19 21.07
N ASN A 245 2.54 0.86 22.18
CA ASN A 245 2.27 2.29 22.37
C ASN A 245 3.51 3.11 22.73
N SER A 246 4.69 2.51 22.81
CA SER A 246 5.91 3.20 23.18
C SER A 246 7.13 2.71 22.45
N VAL A 247 8.12 3.57 22.35
CA VAL A 247 9.45 3.24 21.83
C VAL A 247 10.50 3.95 22.68
N ILE A 248 11.65 3.31 22.81
CA ILE A 248 12.80 3.85 23.54
C ILE A 248 13.86 4.25 22.51
N VAL A 249 14.37 5.48 22.63
CA VAL A 249 15.42 6.00 21.76
C VAL A 249 16.66 6.38 22.56
N ASP A 250 17.82 6.30 21.91
CA ASP A 250 19.08 6.81 22.44
C ASP A 250 19.14 8.34 22.23
N THR A 251 19.32 9.06 23.31
CA THR A 251 19.46 10.53 23.31
C THR A 251 20.84 11.00 23.77
N THR A 252 21.80 10.09 23.86
CA THR A 252 23.17 10.41 24.30
C THR A 252 23.78 11.47 23.37
N GLY A 253 24.29 12.52 23.96
CA GLY A 253 24.84 13.67 23.20
C GLY A 253 23.81 14.65 22.64
N CYS A 254 22.53 14.40 22.83
CA CYS A 254 21.45 15.30 22.43
C CYS A 254 20.92 16.11 23.60
N ASN A 255 20.71 17.41 23.40
CA ASN A 255 20.06 18.25 24.39
C ASN A 255 18.54 18.24 24.17
N ILE A 256 17.89 17.20 24.71
CA ILE A 256 16.46 16.93 24.62
C ILE A 256 15.85 16.85 26.01
N SER A 257 14.62 17.31 26.15
CA SER A 257 13.86 17.40 27.39
C SER A 257 12.50 16.72 27.26
N VAL A 258 11.88 16.36 28.38
CA VAL A 258 10.48 15.93 28.44
C VAL A 258 9.59 17.01 27.84
N GLY A 259 8.64 16.61 27.00
CA GLY A 259 7.75 17.48 26.24
C GLY A 259 8.27 17.91 24.86
N ASP A 260 9.54 17.69 24.55
CA ASP A 260 10.07 17.95 23.22
C ASP A 260 9.44 17.04 22.16
N MET A 261 9.18 17.59 20.97
CA MET A 261 8.61 16.85 19.84
C MET A 261 9.71 16.18 19.01
N VAL A 262 9.62 14.89 18.82
CA VAL A 262 10.47 14.10 17.92
C VAL A 262 9.69 13.61 16.72
N THR A 263 10.35 13.37 15.60
CA THR A 263 9.72 12.92 14.37
C THR A 263 10.31 11.60 13.89
N PHE A 264 9.44 10.69 13.43
CA PHE A 264 9.80 9.43 12.82
C PHE A 264 9.37 9.43 11.35
N PRO A 265 10.21 9.01 10.40
CA PRO A 265 9.75 8.74 9.05
C PRO A 265 8.76 7.57 9.10
N ILE A 266 7.60 7.71 8.47
CA ILE A 266 6.55 6.69 8.51
C ILE A 266 5.89 6.53 7.14
N ASN A 267 5.43 5.32 6.85
CA ASN A 267 4.56 5.11 5.71
C ASN A 267 3.10 5.43 6.10
N PRO A 268 2.48 6.48 5.54
CA PRO A 268 1.14 6.91 5.94
C PRO A 268 0.04 5.88 5.68
N ILE A 269 0.28 4.87 4.84
CA ILE A 269 -0.67 3.77 4.59
C ILE A 269 -0.90 2.94 5.86
N PHE A 270 0.10 2.84 6.74
CA PHE A 270 0.03 2.06 7.97
C PHE A 270 -0.34 2.87 9.20
N VAL A 271 -0.49 4.18 9.06
CA VAL A 271 -0.87 5.04 10.19
C VAL A 271 -2.34 4.78 10.56
N ASN A 272 -2.57 4.48 11.84
CA ASN A 272 -3.91 4.30 12.38
C ASN A 272 -4.76 5.56 12.12
N SER A 273 -6.04 5.36 11.78
CA SER A 273 -6.98 6.45 11.51
C SER A 273 -7.23 7.35 12.74
N ALA A 274 -7.01 6.85 13.95
CA ALA A 274 -7.13 7.61 15.19
C ALA A 274 -5.99 8.63 15.41
N VAL A 275 -4.87 8.52 14.65
CA VAL A 275 -3.79 9.49 14.72
C VAL A 275 -4.18 10.76 13.95
N PRO A 276 -4.23 11.94 14.60
CA PRO A 276 -4.55 13.19 13.92
C PRO A 276 -3.58 13.47 12.77
N ARG A 277 -4.12 13.97 11.66
CA ARG A 277 -3.34 14.32 10.48
C ARG A 277 -3.29 15.82 10.31
N VAL A 278 -2.08 16.34 10.15
CA VAL A 278 -1.83 17.76 9.87
C VAL A 278 -1.24 17.83 8.46
N TYR A 279 -1.85 18.63 7.61
CA TYR A 279 -1.39 18.90 6.25
C TYR A 279 -0.67 20.27 6.26
N MET A 280 0.57 20.30 5.79
CA MET A 280 1.41 21.49 5.76
C MET A 280 1.69 21.91 4.31
#